data_e834ca2e1ab8f0a727ec9827350eb1bc
#
_entry.id   e834ca2e1ab8f0a727ec9827350eb1bc
#
_cell.length_a   1.000
_cell.length_b   1.000
_cell.length_c   1.000
_cell.angle_alpha   90.00
_cell.angle_beta   90.00
_cell.angle_gamma   90.00
#
_symmetry.space_group_name_H-M   'P 1'
#
loop_
_entity.id
_entity.type
_entity.pdbx_description
1 polymer ?
#
loop_
_entity_poly.entity_id
_entity_poly.type
_entity_poly.pdbx_seq_one_letter_code
_entity_poly.pdbx_strand_id
1 'polypeptide(L)'
;LIGTGKSVAALSKLLPDPDLAYMARYALERIPAEVAVLALRQAVIQTRGPTQIGIINSLAAREDEGAAGILIELLANADQEVVGAAVNALGKIGTLKTAAALERFQGTAPDSLRRQVGMARLAAAQGLARRGQRSEAAKVFHQLYTQETFDPLRVGGLRGLIMTEPTQATELLMAALTEGDGPLRKLAVRLLVEQPADYPLAPFLEKLPTLPAPEQVALLEVVRLRSESSARAAVRNACDSRETEVRLAALRAMAAVGNAEDVIFLAKVAAGEAPECAAGRLALASMPGPEPDRTILEQLPGAQPPVRIELIRALAARGIRAGATLLPDQLSQ
;
A
#
# COMPACT_ATOMS: atom_id res chain seq x y z
N LEU A 1 -6.02 -23.14 31.57
CA LEU A 1 -5.47 -24.43 31.15
C LEU A 1 -6.22 -24.91 29.92
N ILE A 2 -5.52 -25.01 28.80
CA ILE A 2 -6.06 -25.57 27.56
C ILE A 2 -5.99 -27.08 27.72
N GLY A 3 -7.10 -27.80 27.42
CA GLY A 3 -7.17 -29.26 27.50
C GLY A 3 -6.10 -29.95 26.66
N THR A 4 -5.92 -31.23 26.90
CA THR A 4 -5.05 -32.10 26.10
C THR A 4 -5.88 -32.99 25.17
N GLY A 5 -5.24 -33.82 24.35
CA GLY A 5 -5.94 -34.83 23.54
C GLY A 5 -6.90 -35.70 24.31
N LYS A 6 -6.65 -35.93 25.62
CA LYS A 6 -7.55 -36.69 26.52
C LYS A 6 -8.90 -35.98 26.76
N SER A 7 -8.95 -34.66 26.64
CA SER A 7 -10.18 -33.86 26.82
C SER A 7 -11.07 -33.84 25.58
N VAL A 8 -10.56 -34.24 24.41
CA VAL A 8 -11.26 -34.11 23.12
C VAL A 8 -12.57 -34.89 23.12
N ALA A 9 -12.57 -36.14 23.59
CA ALA A 9 -13.79 -36.97 23.57
C ALA A 9 -14.93 -36.38 24.43
N ALA A 10 -14.61 -35.71 25.54
CA ALA A 10 -15.60 -35.02 26.35
C ALA A 10 -16.09 -33.74 25.72
N LEU A 11 -15.18 -32.93 25.16
CA LEU A 11 -15.51 -31.65 24.47
C LEU A 11 -16.33 -31.90 23.20
N SER A 12 -16.04 -32.97 22.45
CA SER A 12 -16.77 -33.29 21.21
C SER A 12 -18.25 -33.58 21.46
N LYS A 13 -18.60 -34.18 22.61
CA LYS A 13 -20.00 -34.44 22.97
C LYS A 13 -20.80 -33.16 23.26
N LEU A 14 -20.11 -32.08 23.56
CA LEU A 14 -20.73 -30.75 23.83
C LEU A 14 -20.90 -29.90 22.59
N LEU A 15 -20.31 -30.26 21.44
CA LEU A 15 -20.41 -29.48 20.22
C LEU A 15 -21.85 -29.36 19.63
N PRO A 16 -22.73 -30.38 19.77
CA PRO A 16 -24.12 -30.25 19.33
C PRO A 16 -24.99 -29.42 20.27
N ASP A 17 -24.57 -29.19 21.52
CA ASP A 17 -25.32 -28.43 22.52
C ASP A 17 -25.17 -26.93 22.25
N PRO A 18 -26.26 -26.19 21.95
CA PRO A 18 -26.19 -24.76 21.62
C PRO A 18 -25.55 -23.88 22.72
N ASP A 19 -25.74 -24.21 23.98
CA ASP A 19 -25.25 -23.42 25.11
C ASP A 19 -23.76 -23.68 25.39
N LEU A 20 -23.29 -24.90 25.13
CA LEU A 20 -21.93 -25.35 25.43
C LEU A 20 -21.03 -25.40 24.18
N ALA A 21 -21.60 -25.41 22.98
CA ALA A 21 -20.88 -25.55 21.70
C ALA A 21 -19.76 -24.51 21.58
N TYR A 22 -20.01 -23.25 21.97
CA TYR A 22 -19.01 -22.18 21.88
C TYR A 22 -17.77 -22.50 22.69
N MET A 23 -17.92 -22.89 23.96
CA MET A 23 -16.79 -23.17 24.86
C MET A 23 -16.06 -24.45 24.46
N ALA A 24 -16.81 -25.48 24.05
CA ALA A 24 -16.25 -26.73 23.57
C ALA A 24 -15.40 -26.53 22.31
N ARG A 25 -15.94 -25.79 21.35
CA ARG A 25 -15.25 -25.42 20.11
C ARG A 25 -13.99 -24.59 20.38
N TYR A 26 -14.08 -23.56 21.24
CA TYR A 26 -12.95 -22.71 21.63
C TYR A 26 -11.81 -23.51 22.25
N ALA A 27 -12.14 -24.50 23.08
CA ALA A 27 -11.15 -25.40 23.66
C ALA A 27 -10.51 -26.31 22.60
N LEU A 28 -11.33 -26.96 21.74
CA LEU A 28 -10.87 -27.84 20.66
C LEU A 28 -9.98 -27.09 19.64
N GLU A 29 -10.32 -25.84 19.32
CA GLU A 29 -9.53 -25.00 18.43
C GLU A 29 -8.08 -24.81 18.91
N ARG A 30 -7.85 -24.82 20.22
CA ARG A 30 -6.54 -24.57 20.85
C ARG A 30 -5.78 -25.82 21.26
N ILE A 31 -6.42 -26.98 21.27
CA ILE A 31 -5.73 -28.25 21.54
C ILE A 31 -4.89 -28.62 20.30
N PRO A 32 -3.55 -28.70 20.39
CA PRO A 32 -2.70 -28.92 19.21
C PRO A 32 -2.75 -30.36 18.66
N ALA A 33 -3.48 -31.27 19.34
CA ALA A 33 -3.59 -32.65 18.91
C ALA A 33 -4.47 -32.84 17.70
N GLU A 34 -4.07 -33.70 16.75
CA GLU A 34 -4.81 -34.03 15.53
C GLU A 34 -6.22 -34.52 15.82
N VAL A 35 -6.41 -35.26 16.93
CA VAL A 35 -7.74 -35.76 17.29
C VAL A 35 -8.74 -34.62 17.53
N ALA A 36 -8.30 -33.42 17.91
CA ALA A 36 -9.18 -32.26 18.06
C ALA A 36 -9.67 -31.74 16.70
N VAL A 37 -8.81 -31.76 15.70
CA VAL A 37 -9.16 -31.39 14.31
C VAL A 37 -10.14 -32.38 13.72
N LEU A 38 -9.90 -33.67 13.90
CA LEU A 38 -10.81 -34.75 13.44
C LEU A 38 -12.19 -34.60 14.09
N ALA A 39 -12.25 -34.26 15.37
CA ALA A 39 -13.51 -34.00 16.07
C ALA A 39 -14.28 -32.82 15.49
N LEU A 40 -13.57 -31.71 15.16
CA LEU A 40 -14.19 -30.56 14.50
C LEU A 40 -14.67 -30.89 13.08
N ARG A 41 -13.90 -31.65 12.28
CA ARG A 41 -14.32 -32.11 10.95
C ARG A 41 -15.57 -33.01 11.01
N GLN A 42 -15.64 -33.87 12.01
CA GLN A 42 -16.82 -34.72 12.21
C GLN A 42 -18.04 -33.89 12.64
N ALA A 43 -17.86 -32.97 13.57
CA ALA A 43 -18.95 -32.14 14.09
C ALA A 43 -19.55 -31.19 13.06
N VAL A 44 -18.75 -30.64 12.12
CA VAL A 44 -19.24 -29.72 11.09
C VAL A 44 -20.28 -30.38 10.17
N ILE A 45 -20.19 -31.70 9.97
CA ILE A 45 -21.17 -32.46 9.14
C ILE A 45 -22.45 -32.75 9.94
N GLN A 46 -22.35 -32.87 11.25
CA GLN A 46 -23.45 -33.25 12.16
C GLN A 46 -24.25 -32.05 12.68
N THR A 47 -23.72 -30.86 12.57
CA THR A 47 -24.35 -29.63 13.09
C THR A 47 -24.95 -28.77 11.98
N ARG A 48 -25.78 -27.79 12.34
CA ARG A 48 -26.43 -26.85 11.41
C ARG A 48 -26.40 -25.44 12.02
N GLY A 49 -26.66 -24.43 11.16
CA GLY A 49 -26.83 -23.05 11.55
C GLY A 49 -25.62 -22.46 12.32
N PRO A 50 -25.87 -21.68 13.37
CA PRO A 50 -24.81 -20.96 14.10
C PRO A 50 -23.71 -21.84 14.66
N THR A 51 -24.08 -23.05 15.16
CA THR A 51 -23.10 -24.02 15.64
C THR A 51 -22.16 -24.51 14.54
N GLN A 52 -22.72 -24.85 13.38
CA GLN A 52 -21.95 -25.26 12.19
C GLN A 52 -21.01 -24.15 11.74
N ILE A 53 -21.51 -22.91 11.63
CA ILE A 53 -20.71 -21.73 11.30
C ILE A 53 -19.54 -21.55 12.28
N GLY A 54 -19.81 -21.69 13.57
CA GLY A 54 -18.77 -21.64 14.58
C GLY A 54 -17.67 -22.69 14.38
N ILE A 55 -18.03 -23.94 14.03
CA ILE A 55 -17.07 -25.02 13.78
C ILE A 55 -16.27 -24.75 12.50
N ILE A 56 -16.92 -24.27 11.42
CA ILE A 56 -16.26 -23.83 10.18
C ILE A 56 -15.18 -22.78 10.50
N ASN A 57 -15.52 -21.79 11.32
CA ASN A 57 -14.57 -20.75 11.72
C ASN A 57 -13.38 -21.31 12.53
N SER A 58 -13.58 -22.33 13.35
CA SER A 58 -12.49 -22.99 14.07
C SER A 58 -11.57 -23.81 13.16
N LEU A 59 -12.14 -24.50 12.16
CA LEU A 59 -11.34 -25.18 11.13
C LEU A 59 -10.52 -24.16 10.30
N ALA A 60 -11.12 -23.02 9.99
CA ALA A 60 -10.43 -21.92 9.33
C ALA A 60 -9.31 -21.32 10.20
N ALA A 61 -9.55 -21.14 11.52
CA ALA A 61 -8.55 -20.60 12.43
C ALA A 61 -7.33 -21.52 12.57
N ARG A 62 -7.55 -22.81 12.40
CA ARG A 62 -6.48 -23.83 12.38
C ARG A 62 -5.85 -24.02 11.00
N GLU A 63 -6.33 -23.31 9.99
CA GLU A 63 -5.92 -23.48 8.58
C GLU A 63 -5.94 -24.94 8.14
N ASP A 64 -6.99 -25.68 8.58
CA ASP A 64 -7.06 -27.13 8.43
C ASP A 64 -7.32 -27.56 6.95
N GLU A 65 -6.25 -27.94 6.28
CA GLU A 65 -6.31 -28.39 4.88
C GLU A 65 -7.19 -29.63 4.68
N GLY A 66 -7.28 -30.50 5.67
CA GLY A 66 -8.12 -31.70 5.61
C GLY A 66 -9.62 -31.43 5.61
N ALA A 67 -10.04 -30.25 6.06
CA ALA A 67 -11.43 -29.81 5.99
C ALA A 67 -11.83 -29.29 4.58
N ALA A 68 -10.88 -29.05 3.67
CA ALA A 68 -11.15 -28.43 2.37
C ALA A 68 -12.25 -29.13 1.58
N GLY A 69 -12.30 -30.47 1.58
CA GLY A 69 -13.36 -31.23 0.90
C GLY A 69 -14.75 -30.92 1.44
N ILE A 70 -14.92 -30.98 2.75
CA ILE A 70 -16.19 -30.72 3.45
C ILE A 70 -16.62 -29.27 3.21
N LEU A 71 -15.70 -28.31 3.30
CA LEU A 71 -15.99 -26.88 3.09
C LEU A 71 -16.40 -26.59 1.64
N ILE A 72 -15.83 -27.29 0.67
CA ILE A 72 -16.23 -27.18 -0.75
C ILE A 72 -17.68 -27.69 -0.94
N GLU A 73 -18.05 -28.80 -0.30
CA GLU A 73 -19.42 -29.31 -0.35
C GLU A 73 -20.41 -28.30 0.28
N LEU A 74 -20.03 -27.59 1.32
CA LEU A 74 -20.85 -26.57 1.96
C LEU A 74 -21.09 -25.32 1.11
N LEU A 75 -20.37 -25.12 0.00
CA LEU A 75 -20.69 -24.06 -0.96
C LEU A 75 -22.05 -24.23 -1.64
N ALA A 76 -22.60 -25.48 -1.67
CA ALA A 76 -23.93 -25.79 -2.15
C ALA A 76 -25.00 -25.81 -1.05
N ASN A 77 -24.70 -25.34 0.16
CA ASN A 77 -25.66 -25.32 1.26
C ASN A 77 -26.82 -24.34 1.00
N ALA A 78 -28.01 -24.69 1.47
CA ALA A 78 -29.18 -23.82 1.36
C ALA A 78 -29.11 -22.58 2.26
N ASP A 79 -28.37 -22.66 3.36
CA ASP A 79 -28.15 -21.55 4.29
C ASP A 79 -26.97 -20.69 3.80
N GLN A 80 -27.25 -19.48 3.36
CA GLN A 80 -26.25 -18.55 2.85
C GLN A 80 -25.21 -18.11 3.90
N GLU A 81 -25.54 -18.12 5.19
CA GLU A 81 -24.58 -17.81 6.25
C GLU A 81 -23.54 -18.94 6.37
N VAL A 82 -23.98 -20.20 6.24
CA VAL A 82 -23.07 -21.34 6.19
C VAL A 82 -22.19 -21.29 4.94
N VAL A 83 -22.76 -20.95 3.77
CA VAL A 83 -21.97 -20.75 2.54
C VAL A 83 -20.93 -19.65 2.74
N GLY A 84 -21.31 -18.50 3.30
CA GLY A 84 -20.39 -17.40 3.58
C GLY A 84 -19.26 -17.81 4.53
N ALA A 85 -19.56 -18.57 5.59
CA ALA A 85 -18.54 -19.09 6.50
C ALA A 85 -17.59 -20.06 5.77
N ALA A 86 -18.10 -20.96 4.92
CA ALA A 86 -17.28 -21.87 4.12
C ALA A 86 -16.38 -21.14 3.13
N VAL A 87 -16.89 -20.09 2.45
CA VAL A 87 -16.12 -19.21 1.56
C VAL A 87 -14.93 -18.59 2.30
N ASN A 88 -15.17 -17.99 3.48
CA ASN A 88 -14.11 -17.38 4.27
C ASN A 88 -13.08 -18.42 4.74
N ALA A 89 -13.55 -19.60 5.16
CA ALA A 89 -12.68 -20.68 5.61
C ALA A 89 -11.76 -21.19 4.49
N LEU A 90 -12.30 -21.40 3.28
CA LEU A 90 -11.54 -21.81 2.10
C LEU A 90 -10.47 -20.76 1.75
N GLY A 91 -10.81 -19.47 1.82
CA GLY A 91 -9.87 -18.38 1.62
C GLY A 91 -8.72 -18.40 2.60
N LYS A 92 -9.02 -18.62 3.90
CA LYS A 92 -8.02 -18.65 4.95
C LYS A 92 -7.09 -19.87 4.89
N ILE A 93 -7.63 -21.05 4.53
CA ILE A 93 -6.84 -22.27 4.30
C ILE A 93 -5.82 -22.04 3.17
N GLY A 94 -6.21 -21.40 2.06
CA GLY A 94 -5.32 -20.90 1.03
C GLY A 94 -4.40 -21.94 0.38
N THR A 95 -4.95 -23.09 -0.02
CA THR A 95 -4.26 -24.10 -0.82
C THR A 95 -4.71 -24.04 -2.29
N LEU A 96 -4.00 -24.72 -3.20
CA LEU A 96 -4.41 -24.83 -4.61
C LEU A 96 -5.84 -25.35 -4.76
N LYS A 97 -6.19 -26.37 -3.96
CA LYS A 97 -7.53 -26.96 -3.95
C LYS A 97 -8.61 -25.95 -3.58
N THR A 98 -8.38 -25.16 -2.52
CA THR A 98 -9.34 -24.18 -2.03
C THR A 98 -9.43 -22.97 -2.95
N ALA A 99 -8.31 -22.50 -3.52
CA ALA A 99 -8.28 -21.42 -4.49
C ALA A 99 -9.07 -21.78 -5.77
N ALA A 100 -8.84 -22.98 -6.32
CA ALA A 100 -9.59 -23.47 -7.48
C ALA A 100 -11.09 -23.64 -7.21
N ALA A 101 -11.47 -24.02 -5.98
CA ALA A 101 -12.87 -24.12 -5.61
C ALA A 101 -13.55 -22.75 -5.53
N LEU A 102 -12.88 -21.75 -4.95
CA LEU A 102 -13.37 -20.37 -4.89
C LEU A 102 -13.49 -19.73 -6.28
N GLU A 103 -12.54 -19.99 -7.17
CA GLU A 103 -12.61 -19.52 -8.56
C GLU A 103 -13.85 -20.06 -9.29
N ARG A 104 -14.09 -21.37 -9.20
CA ARG A 104 -15.29 -21.98 -9.78
C ARG A 104 -16.58 -21.45 -9.16
N PHE A 105 -16.60 -21.26 -7.84
CA PHE A 105 -17.76 -20.75 -7.14
C PHE A 105 -18.07 -19.31 -7.49
N GLN A 106 -17.07 -18.48 -7.80
CA GLN A 106 -17.27 -17.09 -8.21
C GLN A 106 -18.29 -16.94 -9.36
N GLY A 107 -18.23 -17.83 -10.35
CA GLY A 107 -19.11 -17.80 -11.51
C GLY A 107 -20.59 -18.11 -11.19
N THR A 108 -20.85 -18.81 -10.09
CA THR A 108 -22.19 -19.25 -9.67
C THR A 108 -22.65 -18.63 -8.36
N ALA A 109 -21.80 -17.83 -7.71
CA ALA A 109 -22.09 -17.22 -6.42
C ALA A 109 -23.26 -16.23 -6.51
N PRO A 110 -24.19 -16.27 -5.53
CA PRO A 110 -25.20 -15.23 -5.39
C PRO A 110 -24.58 -13.82 -5.30
N ASP A 111 -25.26 -12.82 -5.82
CA ASP A 111 -24.77 -11.43 -5.80
C ASP A 111 -24.40 -10.94 -4.40
N SER A 112 -25.16 -11.38 -3.37
CA SER A 112 -24.89 -11.09 -1.97
C SER A 112 -23.53 -11.59 -1.47
N LEU A 113 -22.99 -12.64 -2.08
CA LEU A 113 -21.73 -13.27 -1.69
C LEU A 113 -20.55 -12.94 -2.62
N ARG A 114 -20.78 -12.33 -3.79
CA ARG A 114 -19.70 -12.08 -4.78
C ARG A 114 -18.51 -11.34 -4.20
N ARG A 115 -18.76 -10.26 -3.45
CA ARG A 115 -17.69 -9.50 -2.78
C ARG A 115 -16.93 -10.36 -1.78
N GLN A 116 -17.65 -11.17 -1.00
CA GLN A 116 -17.05 -12.06 -0.01
C GLN A 116 -16.18 -13.13 -0.67
N VAL A 117 -16.64 -13.71 -1.79
CA VAL A 117 -15.85 -14.65 -2.60
C VAL A 117 -14.59 -13.99 -3.13
N GLY A 118 -14.67 -12.76 -3.66
CA GLY A 118 -13.51 -12.01 -4.09
C GLY A 118 -12.48 -11.81 -2.96
N MET A 119 -12.94 -11.42 -1.76
CA MET A 119 -12.06 -11.29 -0.58
C MET A 119 -11.45 -12.63 -0.16
N ALA A 120 -12.20 -13.73 -0.24
CA ALA A 120 -11.69 -15.08 0.04
C ALA A 120 -10.65 -15.52 -1.00
N ARG A 121 -10.85 -15.19 -2.29
CA ARG A 121 -9.85 -15.42 -3.35
C ARG A 121 -8.56 -14.65 -3.10
N LEU A 122 -8.67 -13.39 -2.67
CA LEU A 122 -7.50 -12.60 -2.28
C LEU A 122 -6.74 -13.24 -1.12
N ALA A 123 -7.45 -13.68 -0.07
CA ALA A 123 -6.85 -14.38 1.06
C ALA A 123 -6.19 -15.70 0.63
N ALA A 124 -6.85 -16.49 -0.25
CA ALA A 124 -6.29 -17.72 -0.80
C ALA A 124 -5.00 -17.48 -1.59
N ALA A 125 -4.96 -16.44 -2.43
CA ALA A 125 -3.75 -16.05 -3.16
C ALA A 125 -2.59 -15.67 -2.22
N GLN A 126 -2.88 -14.94 -1.15
CA GLN A 126 -1.89 -14.65 -0.10
C GLN A 126 -1.40 -15.92 0.59
N GLY A 127 -2.29 -16.89 0.85
CA GLY A 127 -1.96 -18.21 1.37
C GLY A 127 -1.03 -18.98 0.44
N LEU A 128 -1.32 -19.02 -0.86
CA LEU A 128 -0.47 -19.62 -1.89
C LEU A 128 0.92 -18.98 -1.93
N ALA A 129 1.00 -17.66 -1.90
CA ALA A 129 2.28 -16.93 -1.89
C ALA A 129 3.13 -17.28 -0.66
N ARG A 130 2.53 -17.34 0.55
CA ARG A 130 3.22 -17.77 1.78
C ARG A 130 3.75 -19.19 1.71
N ARG A 131 3.07 -20.08 0.98
CA ARG A 131 3.48 -21.47 0.73
C ARG A 131 4.52 -21.62 -0.41
N GLY A 132 5.00 -20.51 -0.96
CA GLY A 132 5.96 -20.51 -2.07
C GLY A 132 5.36 -20.79 -3.45
N GLN A 133 4.04 -20.94 -3.56
CA GLN A 133 3.31 -21.17 -4.81
C GLN A 133 3.07 -19.85 -5.55
N ARG A 134 4.15 -19.12 -5.85
CA ARG A 134 4.12 -17.75 -6.36
C ARG A 134 3.40 -17.63 -7.70
N SER A 135 3.65 -18.55 -8.62
CA SER A 135 3.04 -18.51 -9.96
C SER A 135 1.50 -18.65 -9.90
N GLU A 136 1.01 -19.55 -9.04
CA GLU A 136 -0.43 -19.73 -8.87
C GLU A 136 -1.08 -18.55 -8.13
N ALA A 137 -0.39 -18.01 -7.14
CA ALA A 137 -0.81 -16.78 -6.47
C ALA A 137 -0.89 -15.60 -7.44
N ALA A 138 0.12 -15.43 -8.31
CA ALA A 138 0.17 -14.37 -9.31
C ALA A 138 -1.02 -14.44 -10.28
N LYS A 139 -1.45 -15.63 -10.72
CA LYS A 139 -2.64 -15.78 -11.57
C LYS A 139 -3.90 -15.23 -10.90
N VAL A 140 -4.12 -15.56 -9.63
CA VAL A 140 -5.27 -15.05 -8.87
C VAL A 140 -5.17 -13.55 -8.64
N PHE A 141 -4.01 -13.04 -8.27
CA PHE A 141 -3.79 -11.60 -8.10
C PHE A 141 -4.03 -10.83 -9.41
N HIS A 142 -3.57 -11.37 -10.55
CA HIS A 142 -3.81 -10.77 -11.86
C HIS A 142 -5.30 -10.68 -12.19
N GLN A 143 -6.06 -11.75 -11.96
CA GLN A 143 -7.51 -11.73 -12.16
C GLN A 143 -8.19 -10.68 -11.26
N LEU A 144 -7.82 -10.61 -9.98
CA LEU A 144 -8.38 -9.62 -9.07
C LEU A 144 -8.03 -8.18 -9.47
N TYR A 145 -6.82 -7.94 -9.97
CA TYR A 145 -6.40 -6.63 -10.43
C TYR A 145 -7.14 -6.18 -11.68
N THR A 146 -7.31 -7.08 -12.67
CA THR A 146 -7.80 -6.73 -14.00
C THR A 146 -9.30 -6.89 -14.20
N GLN A 147 -9.95 -7.81 -13.47
CA GLN A 147 -11.35 -8.21 -13.71
C GLN A 147 -12.32 -7.67 -12.65
N GLU A 148 -11.82 -7.28 -11.48
CA GLU A 148 -12.69 -6.77 -10.41
C GLU A 148 -12.97 -5.28 -10.57
N THR A 149 -14.13 -4.86 -10.11
CA THR A 149 -14.53 -3.43 -10.05
C THR A 149 -14.45 -2.86 -8.64
N PHE A 150 -14.34 -3.73 -7.63
CA PHE A 150 -14.23 -3.34 -6.23
C PHE A 150 -12.79 -2.99 -5.88
N ASP A 151 -12.52 -1.71 -5.63
CA ASP A 151 -11.17 -1.18 -5.39
C ASP A 151 -10.31 -1.97 -4.40
N PRO A 152 -10.79 -2.41 -3.23
CA PRO A 152 -9.96 -3.19 -2.31
C PRO A 152 -9.42 -4.49 -2.91
N LEU A 153 -10.15 -5.13 -3.84
CA LEU A 153 -9.69 -6.33 -4.53
C LEU A 153 -8.66 -6.00 -5.61
N ARG A 154 -8.89 -4.93 -6.39
CA ARG A 154 -7.94 -4.45 -7.40
C ARG A 154 -6.62 -4.03 -6.76
N VAL A 155 -6.69 -3.24 -5.68
CA VAL A 155 -5.54 -2.80 -4.88
C VAL A 155 -4.80 -4.00 -4.28
N GLY A 156 -5.53 -4.96 -3.70
CA GLY A 156 -4.96 -6.20 -3.17
C GLY A 156 -4.29 -7.06 -4.25
N GLY A 157 -4.91 -7.16 -5.42
CA GLY A 157 -4.40 -7.86 -6.60
C GLY A 157 -3.09 -7.25 -7.09
N LEU A 158 -3.05 -5.94 -7.32
CA LEU A 158 -1.84 -5.23 -7.75
C LEU A 158 -0.69 -5.41 -6.74
N ARG A 159 -0.97 -5.21 -5.45
CA ARG A 159 0.04 -5.41 -4.41
C ARG A 159 0.59 -6.84 -4.39
N GLY A 160 -0.31 -7.83 -4.54
CA GLY A 160 0.07 -9.24 -4.61
C GLY A 160 0.94 -9.56 -5.82
N LEU A 161 0.62 -9.00 -6.99
CA LEU A 161 1.41 -9.14 -8.22
C LEU A 161 2.83 -8.61 -8.04
N ILE A 162 2.98 -7.39 -7.53
CA ILE A 162 4.29 -6.78 -7.31
C ILE A 162 5.16 -7.63 -6.37
N MET A 163 4.55 -8.28 -5.37
CA MET A 163 5.26 -9.15 -4.43
C MET A 163 5.61 -10.52 -5.04
N THR A 164 4.78 -11.05 -5.94
CA THR A 164 4.98 -12.38 -6.54
C THR A 164 5.79 -12.33 -7.83
N GLU A 165 5.71 -11.23 -8.59
CA GLU A 165 6.37 -11.00 -9.87
C GLU A 165 7.28 -9.75 -9.83
N PRO A 166 8.38 -9.77 -9.05
CA PRO A 166 9.20 -8.58 -8.83
C PRO A 166 9.86 -8.07 -10.12
N THR A 167 10.07 -8.92 -11.12
CA THR A 167 10.59 -8.52 -12.44
C THR A 167 9.63 -7.63 -13.23
N GLN A 168 8.34 -7.74 -12.96
CA GLN A 168 7.29 -6.93 -13.59
C GLN A 168 6.87 -5.72 -12.73
N ALA A 169 7.45 -5.58 -11.53
CA ALA A 169 7.03 -4.55 -10.56
C ALA A 169 7.08 -3.14 -11.14
N THR A 170 8.14 -2.79 -11.89
CA THR A 170 8.29 -1.47 -12.51
C THR A 170 7.18 -1.18 -13.52
N GLU A 171 6.86 -2.16 -14.38
CA GLU A 171 5.79 -2.02 -15.38
C GLU A 171 4.42 -1.90 -14.73
N LEU A 172 4.12 -2.75 -13.73
CA LEU A 172 2.87 -2.73 -12.98
C LEU A 172 2.68 -1.41 -12.21
N LEU A 173 3.74 -0.91 -11.58
CA LEU A 173 3.70 0.38 -10.89
C LEU A 173 3.52 1.55 -11.86
N MET A 174 4.18 1.49 -13.02
CA MET A 174 4.01 2.50 -14.07
C MET A 174 2.57 2.51 -14.57
N ALA A 175 2.00 1.35 -14.92
CA ALA A 175 0.61 1.25 -15.36
C ALA A 175 -0.36 1.77 -14.30
N ALA A 176 -0.16 1.40 -13.03
CA ALA A 176 -1.01 1.88 -11.94
C ALA A 176 -0.89 3.40 -11.70
N LEU A 177 0.29 3.97 -11.95
CA LEU A 177 0.51 5.42 -11.85
C LEU A 177 -0.14 6.19 -13.00
N THR A 178 -0.06 5.66 -14.24
CA THR A 178 -0.48 6.36 -15.47
C THR A 178 -1.94 6.10 -15.85
N GLU A 179 -2.38 4.85 -15.77
CA GLU A 179 -3.70 4.39 -16.22
C GLU A 179 -4.64 4.10 -15.05
N GLY A 180 -4.08 4.03 -13.84
CA GLY A 180 -4.83 3.72 -12.63
C GLY A 180 -5.77 4.85 -12.20
N ASP A 181 -6.90 4.46 -11.61
CA ASP A 181 -7.77 5.38 -10.89
C ASP A 181 -7.16 5.85 -9.56
N GLY A 182 -7.87 6.71 -8.83
CA GLY A 182 -7.39 7.29 -7.59
C GLY A 182 -6.85 6.30 -6.55
N PRO A 183 -7.52 5.18 -6.23
CA PRO A 183 -7.01 4.15 -5.32
C PRO A 183 -5.75 3.45 -5.79
N LEU A 184 -5.68 3.07 -7.07
CA LEU A 184 -4.52 2.39 -7.65
C LEU A 184 -3.32 3.32 -7.74
N ARG A 185 -3.52 4.58 -8.16
CA ARG A 185 -2.46 5.60 -8.20
C ARG A 185 -1.89 5.87 -6.80
N LYS A 186 -2.76 6.01 -5.79
CA LYS A 186 -2.31 6.17 -4.39
C LYS A 186 -1.52 4.95 -3.90
N LEU A 187 -1.92 3.75 -4.29
CA LEU A 187 -1.16 2.54 -3.99
C LEU A 187 0.21 2.56 -4.68
N ALA A 188 0.28 2.90 -5.97
CA ALA A 188 1.53 2.97 -6.72
C ALA A 188 2.52 3.96 -6.07
N VAL A 189 2.06 5.17 -5.70
CA VAL A 189 2.86 6.16 -4.97
C VAL A 189 3.41 5.56 -3.67
N ARG A 190 2.53 4.95 -2.85
CA ARG A 190 2.95 4.34 -1.58
C ARG A 190 3.96 3.22 -1.78
N LEU A 191 3.72 2.32 -2.74
CA LEU A 191 4.62 1.21 -3.01
C LEU A 191 5.97 1.68 -3.57
N LEU A 192 6.00 2.73 -4.39
CA LEU A 192 7.24 3.34 -4.85
C LEU A 192 8.05 3.97 -3.70
N VAL A 193 7.37 4.59 -2.74
CA VAL A 193 8.01 5.14 -1.53
C VAL A 193 8.56 4.02 -0.63
N GLU A 194 7.83 2.89 -0.53
CA GLU A 194 8.23 1.73 0.28
C GLU A 194 9.37 0.90 -0.37
N GLN A 195 9.70 1.13 -1.66
CA GLN A 195 10.81 0.42 -2.31
C GLN A 195 12.16 0.76 -1.66
N PRO A 196 13.12 -0.17 -1.68
CA PRO A 196 14.49 0.11 -1.23
C PRO A 196 15.10 1.33 -1.91
N ALA A 197 16.07 1.98 -1.25
CA ALA A 197 16.69 3.20 -1.77
C ALA A 197 17.37 3.01 -3.12
N ASP A 198 17.86 1.81 -3.41
CA ASP A 198 18.49 1.43 -4.67
C ASP A 198 17.50 1.04 -5.78
N TYR A 199 16.19 1.03 -5.49
CA TYR A 199 15.17 0.77 -6.51
C TYR A 199 15.14 1.92 -7.53
N PRO A 200 15.31 1.65 -8.85
CA PRO A 200 15.50 2.69 -9.85
C PRO A 200 14.22 3.50 -10.10
N LEU A 201 14.28 4.82 -9.89
CA LEU A 201 13.22 5.74 -10.31
C LEU A 201 13.42 6.27 -11.75
N ALA A 202 14.57 6.04 -12.37
CA ALA A 202 14.87 6.55 -13.71
C ALA A 202 13.78 6.27 -14.75
N PRO A 203 13.21 5.04 -14.88
CA PRO A 203 12.15 4.77 -15.85
C PRO A 203 10.90 5.65 -15.66
N PHE A 204 10.59 5.99 -14.40
CA PHE A 204 9.46 6.86 -14.07
C PHE A 204 9.76 8.33 -14.37
N LEU A 205 10.99 8.77 -14.06
CA LEU A 205 11.43 10.16 -14.29
C LEU A 205 11.54 10.48 -15.78
N GLU A 206 11.94 9.53 -16.62
CA GLU A 206 11.95 9.68 -18.09
C GLU A 206 10.54 9.92 -18.65
N LYS A 207 9.52 9.34 -18.05
CA LYS A 207 8.13 9.52 -18.45
C LYS A 207 7.50 10.79 -17.88
N LEU A 208 8.05 11.39 -16.82
CA LEU A 208 7.48 12.53 -16.11
C LEU A 208 6.98 13.64 -17.04
N PRO A 209 7.72 14.12 -18.05
CA PRO A 209 7.25 15.24 -18.91
C PRO A 209 6.06 14.89 -19.78
N THR A 210 5.82 13.60 -20.05
CA THR A 210 4.76 13.11 -20.94
C THR A 210 3.49 12.68 -20.21
N LEU A 211 3.54 12.59 -18.87
CA LEU A 211 2.40 12.20 -18.05
C LEU A 211 1.37 13.35 -17.97
N PRO A 212 0.08 13.07 -17.82
CA PRO A 212 -0.90 14.07 -17.41
C PRO A 212 -0.55 14.71 -16.08
N ALA A 213 -1.06 15.91 -15.80
CA ALA A 213 -0.69 16.69 -14.62
C ALA A 213 -0.90 15.96 -13.27
N PRO A 214 -2.01 15.23 -13.02
CA PRO A 214 -2.18 14.49 -11.77
C PRO A 214 -1.13 13.40 -11.53
N GLU A 215 -0.68 12.72 -12.59
CA GLU A 215 0.37 11.69 -12.53
C GLU A 215 1.75 12.30 -12.31
N GLN A 216 2.03 13.45 -12.95
CA GLN A 216 3.25 14.22 -12.67
C GLN A 216 3.32 14.64 -11.20
N VAL A 217 2.23 15.17 -10.64
CA VAL A 217 2.14 15.53 -9.21
C VAL A 217 2.38 14.32 -8.32
N ALA A 218 1.77 13.17 -8.64
CA ALA A 218 1.95 11.94 -7.88
C ALA A 218 3.41 11.45 -7.88
N LEU A 219 4.07 11.49 -9.04
CA LEU A 219 5.47 11.07 -9.16
C LEU A 219 6.43 12.05 -8.46
N LEU A 220 6.19 13.36 -8.57
CA LEU A 220 6.95 14.38 -7.83
C LEU A 220 6.82 14.21 -6.31
N GLU A 221 5.66 13.76 -5.84
CA GLU A 221 5.49 13.42 -4.41
C GLU A 221 6.31 12.19 -4.01
N VAL A 222 6.43 11.15 -4.86
CA VAL A 222 7.35 10.03 -4.63
C VAL A 222 8.79 10.52 -4.49
N VAL A 223 9.25 11.37 -5.41
CA VAL A 223 10.59 11.95 -5.37
C VAL A 223 10.83 12.72 -4.06
N ARG A 224 9.86 13.53 -3.65
CA ARG A 224 9.93 14.30 -2.40
C ARG A 224 10.05 13.38 -1.18
N LEU A 225 9.22 12.35 -1.10
CA LEU A 225 9.17 11.43 0.05
C LEU A 225 10.41 10.53 0.14
N ARG A 226 10.99 10.16 -1.01
CA ARG A 226 12.24 9.38 -1.05
C ARG A 226 13.50 10.23 -0.91
N SER A 227 13.40 11.55 -1.06
CA SER A 227 14.54 12.47 -1.16
C SER A 227 15.55 12.02 -2.22
N GLU A 228 15.04 11.62 -3.39
CA GLU A 228 15.80 11.02 -4.47
C GLU A 228 16.62 12.08 -5.22
N SER A 229 17.86 12.29 -4.82
CA SER A 229 18.72 13.34 -5.38
C SER A 229 19.00 13.20 -6.88
N SER A 230 19.00 11.97 -7.43
CA SER A 230 19.16 11.73 -8.86
C SER A 230 18.02 12.32 -9.71
N ALA A 231 16.86 12.57 -9.10
CA ALA A 231 15.70 13.16 -9.75
C ALA A 231 15.76 14.69 -9.89
N ARG A 232 16.78 15.36 -9.30
CA ARG A 232 16.87 16.83 -9.24
C ARG A 232 16.65 17.50 -10.61
N ALA A 233 17.31 17.02 -11.66
CA ALA A 233 17.19 17.61 -13.01
C ALA A 233 15.74 17.52 -13.55
N ALA A 234 15.09 16.38 -13.38
CA ALA A 234 13.70 16.19 -13.79
C ALA A 234 12.74 17.08 -13.00
N VAL A 235 12.95 17.20 -11.68
CA VAL A 235 12.17 18.07 -10.79
C VAL A 235 12.36 19.54 -11.18
N ARG A 236 13.61 19.95 -11.46
CA ARG A 236 13.91 21.33 -11.89
C ARG A 236 13.19 21.69 -13.19
N ASN A 237 13.18 20.78 -14.15
CA ASN A 237 12.43 20.97 -15.41
C ASN A 237 10.92 21.06 -15.15
N ALA A 238 10.38 20.27 -14.23
CA ALA A 238 8.96 20.30 -13.88
C ALA A 238 8.53 21.63 -13.20
N CYS A 239 9.46 22.40 -12.62
CA CYS A 239 9.17 23.75 -12.12
C CYS A 239 8.77 24.74 -13.22
N ASP A 240 9.07 24.45 -14.48
CA ASP A 240 8.73 25.27 -15.64
C ASP A 240 7.47 24.75 -16.40
N SER A 241 6.72 23.80 -15.78
CA SER A 241 5.48 23.25 -16.35
C SER A 241 4.41 24.35 -16.59
N ARG A 242 3.57 24.14 -17.60
CA ARG A 242 2.41 25.02 -17.84
C ARG A 242 1.33 24.86 -16.76
N GLU A 243 1.27 23.68 -16.12
CA GLU A 243 0.27 23.34 -15.10
C GLU A 243 0.74 23.84 -13.71
N THR A 244 -0.04 24.69 -13.08
CA THR A 244 0.29 25.28 -11.78
C THR A 244 0.49 24.20 -10.69
N GLU A 245 -0.35 23.16 -10.68
CA GLU A 245 -0.25 22.07 -9.71
C GLU A 245 1.07 21.31 -9.83
N VAL A 246 1.55 21.11 -11.06
CA VAL A 246 2.85 20.45 -11.32
C VAL A 246 3.99 21.34 -10.85
N ARG A 247 3.96 22.67 -11.17
CA ARG A 247 4.98 23.61 -10.67
C ARG A 247 5.06 23.62 -9.15
N LEU A 248 3.90 23.64 -8.46
CA LEU A 248 3.84 23.61 -7.00
C LEU A 248 4.38 22.30 -6.43
N ALA A 249 4.04 21.17 -7.05
CA ALA A 249 4.56 19.85 -6.63
C ALA A 249 6.08 19.76 -6.83
N ALA A 250 6.58 20.27 -7.97
CA ALA A 250 8.01 20.32 -8.27
C ALA A 250 8.76 21.18 -7.26
N LEU A 251 8.26 22.38 -6.94
CA LEU A 251 8.86 23.27 -5.94
C LEU A 251 8.89 22.62 -4.54
N ARG A 252 7.83 21.86 -4.17
CA ARG A 252 7.84 21.07 -2.93
C ARG A 252 8.89 19.96 -2.95
N ALA A 253 9.06 19.31 -4.11
CA ALA A 253 10.09 18.28 -4.26
C ALA A 253 11.51 18.87 -4.22
N MET A 254 11.71 20.10 -4.74
CA MET A 254 12.99 20.81 -4.64
C MET A 254 13.45 21.02 -3.19
N ALA A 255 12.52 21.11 -2.22
CA ALA A 255 12.87 21.17 -0.80
C ALA A 255 13.66 19.94 -0.30
N ALA A 256 13.47 18.77 -0.96
CA ALA A 256 14.12 17.52 -0.60
C ALA A 256 15.31 17.15 -1.49
N VAL A 257 15.33 17.59 -2.76
CA VAL A 257 16.34 17.18 -3.75
C VAL A 257 17.18 18.34 -4.31
N GLY A 258 16.80 19.60 -4.02
CA GLY A 258 17.52 20.80 -4.47
C GLY A 258 18.91 20.90 -3.86
N ASN A 259 19.79 21.59 -4.54
CA ASN A 259 21.16 21.85 -4.08
C ASN A 259 21.57 23.32 -4.30
N ALA A 260 22.84 23.64 -4.10
CA ALA A 260 23.40 24.98 -4.23
C ALA A 260 23.11 25.67 -5.58
N GLU A 261 23.04 24.93 -6.68
CA GLU A 261 22.76 25.49 -8.01
C GLU A 261 21.34 26.02 -8.16
N ASP A 262 20.42 25.57 -7.30
CA ASP A 262 19.00 25.95 -7.34
C ASP A 262 18.69 27.21 -6.49
N VAL A 263 19.66 27.68 -5.68
CA VAL A 263 19.47 28.79 -4.73
C VAL A 263 18.89 30.04 -5.42
N ILE A 264 19.53 30.51 -6.48
CA ILE A 264 19.10 31.75 -7.18
C ILE A 264 17.76 31.54 -7.90
N PHE A 265 17.54 30.37 -8.49
CA PHE A 265 16.26 30.03 -9.09
C PHE A 265 15.13 30.08 -8.05
N LEU A 266 15.30 29.40 -6.92
CA LEU A 266 14.27 29.36 -5.87
C LEU A 266 14.07 30.73 -5.21
N ALA A 267 15.13 31.52 -5.05
CA ALA A 267 15.02 32.88 -4.53
C ALA A 267 14.24 33.81 -5.48
N LYS A 268 14.41 33.66 -6.80
CA LYS A 268 13.59 34.37 -7.80
C LYS A 268 12.12 33.94 -7.76
N VAL A 269 11.85 32.64 -7.64
CA VAL A 269 10.48 32.14 -7.48
C VAL A 269 9.86 32.67 -6.18
N ALA A 270 10.61 32.66 -5.08
CA ALA A 270 10.16 33.18 -3.79
C ALA A 270 9.86 34.68 -3.81
N ALA A 271 10.59 35.45 -4.62
CA ALA A 271 10.41 36.89 -4.83
C ALA A 271 9.27 37.22 -5.83
N GLY A 272 8.73 36.22 -6.50
CA GLY A 272 7.64 36.37 -7.46
C GLY A 272 6.26 36.42 -6.79
N GLU A 273 5.23 36.12 -7.60
CA GLU A 273 3.84 36.19 -7.19
C GLU A 273 3.31 34.82 -6.70
N ALA A 274 2.18 34.85 -6.00
CA ALA A 274 1.43 33.65 -5.61
C ALA A 274 0.90 32.90 -6.85
N PRO A 275 0.75 31.56 -6.75
CA PRO A 275 0.91 30.72 -5.55
C PRO A 275 2.32 30.16 -5.33
N GLU A 276 3.24 30.28 -6.30
CA GLU A 276 4.56 29.62 -6.28
C GLU A 276 5.52 30.22 -5.24
N CYS A 277 5.37 31.50 -4.89
CA CYS A 277 6.30 32.19 -3.98
C CYS A 277 6.42 31.48 -2.62
N ALA A 278 5.32 31.00 -2.06
CA ALA A 278 5.34 30.30 -0.78
C ALA A 278 6.06 28.94 -0.88
N ALA A 279 5.85 28.21 -1.97
CA ALA A 279 6.53 26.93 -2.21
C ALA A 279 8.03 27.14 -2.47
N GLY A 280 8.40 28.19 -3.22
CA GLY A 280 9.81 28.59 -3.44
C GLY A 280 10.53 28.95 -2.15
N ARG A 281 9.89 29.73 -1.25
CA ARG A 281 10.43 30.05 0.09
C ARG A 281 10.68 28.78 0.91
N LEU A 282 9.69 27.89 0.96
CA LEU A 282 9.82 26.63 1.68
C LEU A 282 10.96 25.79 1.11
N ALA A 283 11.05 25.68 -0.21
CA ALA A 283 12.11 24.91 -0.86
C ALA A 283 13.48 25.49 -0.52
N LEU A 284 13.66 26.82 -0.67
CA LEU A 284 14.90 27.51 -0.38
C LEU A 284 15.34 27.34 1.09
N ALA A 285 14.38 27.38 2.02
CA ALA A 285 14.64 27.21 3.45
C ALA A 285 14.96 25.76 3.84
N SER A 286 14.46 24.76 3.08
CA SER A 286 14.50 23.34 3.47
C SER A 286 15.50 22.51 2.68
N MET A 287 16.16 23.05 1.64
CA MET A 287 17.17 22.32 0.85
C MET A 287 18.22 21.65 1.76
N PRO A 288 18.62 20.40 1.46
CA PRO A 288 19.54 19.66 2.30
C PRO A 288 20.98 20.16 2.20
N GLY A 289 21.75 19.93 3.26
CA GLY A 289 23.18 20.16 3.32
C GLY A 289 23.58 21.63 3.58
N PRO A 290 24.88 21.89 3.79
CA PRO A 290 25.43 23.21 4.08
C PRO A 290 25.79 24.03 2.83
N GLU A 291 25.85 23.40 1.65
CA GLU A 291 26.27 24.08 0.42
C GLU A 291 25.30 25.19 -0.01
N PRO A 292 23.94 25.00 0.10
CA PRO A 292 23.02 26.11 -0.14
C PRO A 292 23.28 27.31 0.76
N ASP A 293 23.67 27.12 2.01
CA ASP A 293 23.98 28.23 2.95
C ASP A 293 25.14 29.07 2.45
N ARG A 294 26.20 28.41 2.01
CA ARG A 294 27.39 29.09 1.45
C ARG A 294 27.01 29.88 0.21
N THR A 295 26.26 29.25 -0.72
CA THR A 295 25.83 29.92 -1.95
C THR A 295 24.91 31.10 -1.65
N ILE A 296 24.01 31.01 -0.68
CA ILE A 296 23.15 32.14 -0.28
C ILE A 296 24.03 33.32 0.17
N LEU A 297 25.03 33.07 1.04
CA LEU A 297 25.94 34.13 1.53
C LEU A 297 26.78 34.75 0.41
N GLU A 298 27.27 33.97 -0.54
CA GLU A 298 28.05 34.43 -1.71
C GLU A 298 27.19 35.28 -2.67
N GLN A 299 25.93 34.91 -2.85
CA GLN A 299 25.03 35.60 -3.81
C GLN A 299 24.34 36.83 -3.21
N LEU A 300 24.30 36.94 -1.88
CA LEU A 300 23.57 38.01 -1.18
C LEU A 300 24.03 39.45 -1.57
N PRO A 301 25.34 39.78 -1.70
CA PRO A 301 25.78 41.15 -2.02
C PRO A 301 25.35 41.59 -3.43
N GLY A 302 25.33 40.67 -4.42
CA GLY A 302 25.02 40.97 -5.82
C GLY A 302 23.54 40.82 -6.17
N ALA A 303 22.68 40.35 -5.26
CA ALA A 303 21.29 40.09 -5.53
C ALA A 303 20.44 41.36 -5.64
N GLN A 304 19.46 41.35 -6.56
CA GLN A 304 18.46 42.43 -6.65
C GLN A 304 17.58 42.47 -5.39
N PRO A 305 17.04 43.65 -5.00
CA PRO A 305 16.36 43.82 -3.71
C PRO A 305 15.29 42.79 -3.39
N PRO A 306 14.35 42.39 -4.30
CA PRO A 306 13.34 41.36 -3.99
C PRO A 306 13.96 39.99 -3.71
N VAL A 307 14.96 39.59 -4.50
CA VAL A 307 15.68 38.32 -4.34
C VAL A 307 16.52 38.33 -3.08
N ARG A 308 17.19 39.47 -2.79
CA ARG A 308 17.99 39.66 -1.58
C ARG A 308 17.17 39.44 -0.31
N ILE A 309 15.94 39.95 -0.26
CA ILE A 309 15.04 39.78 0.87
C ILE A 309 14.75 38.27 1.08
N GLU A 310 14.50 37.53 0.04
CA GLU A 310 14.22 36.10 0.16
C GLU A 310 15.45 35.28 0.55
N LEU A 311 16.64 35.63 0.10
CA LEU A 311 17.89 35.03 0.53
C LEU A 311 18.13 35.27 2.04
N ILE A 312 17.88 36.50 2.54
CA ILE A 312 17.98 36.83 3.98
C ILE A 312 16.95 36.01 4.79
N ARG A 313 15.71 35.92 4.33
CA ARG A 313 14.66 35.08 4.96
C ARG A 313 15.07 33.62 5.02
N ALA A 314 15.66 33.09 3.95
CA ALA A 314 16.14 31.72 3.91
C ALA A 314 17.25 31.47 4.95
N LEU A 315 18.26 32.35 5.07
CA LEU A 315 19.30 32.23 6.10
C LEU A 315 18.70 32.22 7.51
N ALA A 316 17.74 33.11 7.78
CA ALA A 316 17.06 33.15 9.07
C ALA A 316 16.28 31.83 9.34
N ALA A 317 15.53 31.32 8.35
CA ALA A 317 14.78 30.06 8.46
C ALA A 317 15.71 28.85 8.65
N ARG A 318 16.88 28.86 8.04
CA ARG A 318 17.92 27.83 8.15
C ARG A 318 18.77 27.95 9.43
N GLY A 319 18.54 28.95 10.25
CA GLY A 319 19.24 29.15 11.52
C GLY A 319 20.70 29.64 11.37
N ILE A 320 21.08 30.21 10.23
CA ILE A 320 22.45 30.67 9.95
C ILE A 320 22.68 32.03 10.54
N ARG A 321 23.41 32.08 11.65
CA ARG A 321 23.73 33.34 12.39
C ARG A 321 24.62 34.33 11.62
N ALA A 322 25.43 33.87 10.68
CA ALA A 322 26.30 34.73 9.86
C ALA A 322 25.50 35.76 9.03
N GLY A 323 24.20 35.48 8.71
CA GLY A 323 23.32 36.47 8.08
C GLY A 323 22.99 37.67 8.97
N ALA A 324 23.02 37.52 10.29
CA ALA A 324 22.71 38.59 11.24
C ALA A 324 23.75 39.71 11.25
N THR A 325 24.99 39.42 10.94
CA THR A 325 26.10 40.41 10.87
C THR A 325 26.08 41.21 9.57
N LEU A 326 25.41 40.68 8.51
CA LEU A 326 25.29 41.34 7.20
C LEU A 326 24.02 42.22 7.07
N LEU A 327 23.07 42.07 7.99
CA LEU A 327 21.78 42.78 7.96
C LEU A 327 21.91 44.32 8.16
N PRO A 328 22.75 44.86 9.04
CA PRO A 328 22.85 46.33 9.24
C PRO A 328 23.34 47.07 8.01
N ASP A 329 24.32 46.52 7.28
CA ASP A 329 24.94 47.17 6.12
C ASP A 329 24.11 47.08 4.83
N GLN A 330 23.19 46.15 4.76
CA GLN A 330 22.37 45.86 3.56
C GLN A 330 20.99 46.56 3.58
N LEU A 331 20.51 46.98 4.76
CA LEU A 331 19.25 47.70 4.91
C LEU A 331 19.43 49.25 4.78
N SER A 332 20.67 49.74 4.71
CA SER A 332 21.01 51.15 4.60
C SER A 332 21.32 51.60 3.15
N GLN A 333 21.18 50.72 2.17
CA GLN A 333 21.26 51.03 0.74
C GLN A 333 19.89 50.82 0.05
#